data_1cf4b194b530fe8104f847f80b67be18
#
_entry.id   1cf4b194b530fe8104f847f80b67be18
#
_cell.length_a   1.000
_cell.length_b   1.000
_cell.length_c   1.000
_cell.angle_alpha   90.00
_cell.angle_beta   90.00
_cell.angle_gamma   90.00
#
_symmetry.space_group_name_H-M   'P 1'
#
loop_
_entity.id
_entity.type
_entity.pdbx_description
1 polymer ?
#
loop_
_entity_poly.entity_id
_entity_poly.type
_entity_poly.pdbx_seq_one_letter_code
_entity_poly.pdbx_strand_id
1 'polypeptide(L)'
;MAAKKVTTTQINNWDEELATQATVAAKSAAKNASAGNTFSTAGGILKFGGAPVPDNQIDAIILAGIASNAYYEGAWDPKSVSSPACFAFDPADDAEMAPHSASTKPQSDTCATCPKSQWGSAGGTSNAKACKN
;
A
#
# COMPACT_ATOMS: atom_id res chain seq x y z
N MET A 1 40.46 -38.73 8.15
CA MET A 1 39.67 -37.49 8.06
C MET A 1 38.58 -37.57 9.12
N ALA A 2 38.71 -36.75 10.18
CA ALA A 2 37.78 -36.79 11.31
C ALA A 2 36.56 -35.91 11.00
N ALA A 3 35.36 -36.50 10.96
CA ALA A 3 34.10 -35.78 10.80
C ALA A 3 33.86 -34.90 12.05
N LYS A 4 33.74 -33.62 11.88
CA LYS A 4 33.45 -32.63 12.91
C LYS A 4 32.00 -32.85 13.38
N LYS A 5 31.84 -33.34 14.61
CA LYS A 5 30.55 -33.59 15.26
C LYS A 5 29.88 -32.22 15.47
N VAL A 6 28.83 -31.91 14.72
CA VAL A 6 28.02 -30.70 14.94
C VAL A 6 27.23 -30.91 16.23
N THR A 7 27.51 -30.15 17.25
CA THR A 7 26.88 -30.24 18.56
C THR A 7 25.49 -29.58 18.49
N THR A 8 24.48 -30.21 19.06
CA THR A 8 23.08 -29.76 19.14
C THR A 8 22.90 -28.33 19.68
N THR A 9 23.87 -27.84 20.43
CA THR A 9 23.91 -26.47 20.97
C THR A 9 23.99 -25.36 19.87
N GLN A 10 24.50 -25.69 18.66
CA GLN A 10 24.55 -24.74 17.55
C GLN A 10 23.19 -24.56 16.86
N ILE A 11 22.30 -25.53 16.94
CA ILE A 11 20.96 -25.49 16.35
C ILE A 11 20.05 -24.56 17.16
N ASN A 12 20.17 -24.55 18.48
CA ASN A 12 19.36 -23.70 19.36
C ASN A 12 19.70 -22.20 19.23
N ASN A 13 20.89 -21.86 18.78
CA ASN A 13 21.30 -20.45 18.58
C ASN A 13 20.67 -19.83 17.33
N TRP A 14 20.34 -20.64 16.33
CA TRP A 14 19.68 -20.16 15.11
C TRP A 14 18.22 -19.73 15.36
N ASP A 15 17.50 -20.46 16.19
CA ASP A 15 16.10 -20.14 16.52
C ASP A 15 16.03 -18.82 17.31
N GLU A 16 16.94 -18.62 18.27
CA GLU A 16 17.03 -17.36 19.02
C GLU A 16 17.49 -16.19 18.15
N GLU A 17 18.41 -16.43 17.23
CA GLU A 17 18.90 -15.41 16.30
C GLU A 17 17.82 -15.03 15.28
N LEU A 18 17.08 -16.00 14.74
CA LEU A 18 15.93 -15.77 13.88
C LEU A 18 14.80 -15.03 14.61
N ALA A 19 14.50 -15.40 15.86
CA ALA A 19 13.50 -14.69 16.67
C ALA A 19 13.91 -13.25 16.96
N THR A 20 15.20 -13.03 17.21
CA THR A 20 15.77 -11.67 17.42
C THR A 20 15.69 -10.84 16.14
N GLN A 21 16.09 -11.41 14.99
CA GLN A 21 16.01 -10.75 13.70
C GLN A 21 14.56 -10.45 13.31
N ALA A 22 13.64 -11.40 13.53
CA ALA A 22 12.20 -11.19 13.30
C ALA A 22 11.65 -10.04 14.17
N THR A 23 12.08 -9.95 15.43
CA THR A 23 11.68 -8.88 16.35
C THR A 23 12.23 -7.52 15.91
N VAL A 24 13.48 -7.47 15.46
CA VAL A 24 14.10 -6.24 14.91
C VAL A 24 13.42 -5.82 13.62
N ALA A 25 13.13 -6.77 12.72
CA ALA A 25 12.42 -6.51 11.48
C ALA A 25 10.99 -6.00 11.75
N ALA A 26 10.27 -6.61 12.71
CA ALA A 26 8.94 -6.16 13.11
C ALA A 26 8.95 -4.74 13.72
N LYS A 27 9.94 -4.40 14.54
CA LYS A 27 10.11 -3.05 15.10
C LYS A 27 10.48 -2.02 14.04
N SER A 28 11.30 -2.37 13.05
CA SER A 28 11.63 -1.49 11.94
C SER A 28 10.45 -1.30 10.99
N ALA A 29 9.68 -2.37 10.72
CA ALA A 29 8.44 -2.29 9.96
C ALA A 29 7.39 -1.43 10.67
N ALA A 30 7.25 -1.51 11.99
CA ALA A 30 6.35 -0.68 12.77
C ALA A 30 6.75 0.81 12.76
N LYS A 31 8.06 1.12 12.79
CA LYS A 31 8.55 2.50 12.63
C LYS A 31 8.30 3.08 11.24
N ASN A 32 8.30 2.23 10.22
CA ASN A 32 8.07 2.61 8.83
C ASN A 32 6.59 2.45 8.41
N ALA A 33 5.71 2.06 9.33
CA ALA A 33 4.29 1.81 9.05
C ALA A 33 3.54 3.04 8.50
N SER A 34 4.03 4.26 8.78
CA SER A 34 3.48 5.48 8.19
C SER A 34 3.91 5.69 6.72
N ALA A 35 4.99 5.06 6.27
CA ALA A 35 5.46 5.12 4.88
C ALA A 35 4.93 3.93 4.04
N GLY A 36 4.46 2.84 4.69
CA GLY A 36 4.04 1.60 4.04
C GLY A 36 5.18 0.95 3.24
N ASN A 37 5.02 -0.32 2.91
CA ASN A 37 5.90 -1.01 1.96
C ASN A 37 5.51 -0.64 0.52
N THR A 38 5.57 0.64 0.20
CA THR A 38 5.15 1.17 -1.10
C THR A 38 6.35 1.59 -1.93
N PHE A 39 6.23 1.38 -3.23
CA PHE A 39 7.15 1.96 -4.20
C PHE A 39 6.69 3.36 -4.59
N SER A 40 7.63 4.26 -4.76
CA SER A 40 7.39 5.61 -5.28
C SER A 40 8.49 5.98 -6.27
N THR A 41 8.09 6.59 -7.39
CA THR A 41 8.99 7.14 -8.41
C THR A 41 9.00 8.67 -8.39
N ALA A 42 8.51 9.27 -7.31
CA ALA A 42 8.47 10.73 -7.18
C ALA A 42 9.87 11.35 -7.26
N GLY A 43 10.02 12.32 -8.17
CA GLY A 43 11.29 12.97 -8.44
C GLY A 43 12.25 12.16 -9.31
N GLY A 44 11.77 11.13 -10.02
CA GLY A 44 12.60 10.28 -10.90
C GLY A 44 13.51 9.29 -10.16
N ILE A 45 13.35 9.16 -8.85
CA ILE A 45 14.11 8.21 -8.02
C ILE A 45 13.16 7.14 -7.50
N LEU A 46 13.51 5.88 -7.76
CA LEU A 46 12.79 4.75 -7.18
C LEU A 46 13.06 4.67 -5.67
N LYS A 47 11.99 4.67 -4.89
CA LYS A 47 12.05 4.56 -3.43
C LYS A 47 11.17 3.39 -2.98
N PHE A 48 11.62 2.68 -1.94
CA PHE A 48 10.85 1.67 -1.25
C PHE A 48 10.74 2.03 0.23
N GLY A 49 9.53 2.11 0.76
CA GLY A 49 9.31 2.55 2.13
C GLY A 49 9.89 3.93 2.45
N GLY A 50 10.00 4.82 1.45
CA GLY A 50 10.58 6.16 1.57
C GLY A 50 12.10 6.23 1.37
N ALA A 51 12.82 5.10 1.36
CA ALA A 51 14.27 5.06 1.12
C ALA A 51 14.59 4.90 -0.38
N PRO A 52 15.63 5.59 -0.92
CA PRO A 52 16.06 5.37 -2.28
C PRO A 52 16.54 3.93 -2.50
N VAL A 53 16.16 3.35 -3.64
CA VAL A 53 16.62 2.03 -4.06
C VAL A 53 17.95 2.18 -4.80
N PRO A 54 18.97 1.37 -4.48
CA PRO A 54 20.27 1.40 -5.19
C PRO A 54 20.08 1.23 -6.70
N ASP A 55 20.88 1.94 -7.47
CA ASP A 55 20.88 1.92 -8.94
C ASP A 55 19.50 2.18 -9.59
N ASN A 56 18.52 2.60 -8.82
CA ASN A 56 17.16 2.86 -9.30
C ASN A 56 16.50 1.61 -9.91
N GLN A 57 16.89 0.41 -9.47
CA GLN A 57 16.45 -0.88 -9.98
C GLN A 57 16.03 -1.81 -8.84
N ILE A 58 15.01 -2.61 -9.10
CA ILE A 58 14.53 -3.64 -8.18
C ILE A 58 13.98 -4.82 -8.96
N ASP A 59 14.33 -6.02 -8.51
CA ASP A 59 13.70 -7.25 -8.98
C ASP A 59 12.46 -7.51 -8.11
N ALA A 60 11.31 -7.66 -8.74
CA ALA A 60 10.05 -7.86 -8.03
C ALA A 60 9.21 -8.96 -8.69
N ILE A 61 8.52 -9.74 -7.88
CA ILE A 61 7.51 -10.70 -8.31
C ILE A 61 6.13 -10.12 -7.98
N ILE A 62 5.32 -9.87 -9.00
CA ILE A 62 3.94 -9.40 -8.82
C ILE A 62 3.07 -10.62 -8.47
N LEU A 63 2.57 -10.67 -7.25
CA LEU A 63 1.73 -11.77 -6.76
C LEU A 63 0.25 -11.54 -7.05
N ALA A 64 -0.20 -10.29 -6.97
CA ALA A 64 -1.58 -9.91 -7.21
C ALA A 64 -1.69 -8.42 -7.57
N GLY A 65 -2.76 -8.04 -8.24
CA GLY A 65 -3.18 -6.66 -8.44
C GLY A 65 -4.54 -6.44 -7.80
N ILE A 66 -4.72 -5.29 -7.16
CA ILE A 66 -5.99 -4.89 -6.54
C ILE A 66 -6.39 -3.54 -7.12
N ALA A 67 -7.58 -3.47 -7.71
CA ALA A 67 -8.16 -2.19 -8.07
C ALA A 67 -8.59 -1.43 -6.80
N SER A 68 -8.38 -0.13 -6.77
CA SER A 68 -8.80 0.69 -5.64
C SER A 68 -9.39 2.01 -6.11
N ASN A 69 -10.46 2.43 -5.44
CA ASN A 69 -11.08 3.73 -5.65
C ASN A 69 -11.04 4.54 -4.36
N ALA A 70 -10.73 5.83 -4.44
CA ALA A 70 -10.73 6.71 -3.29
C ALA A 70 -11.32 8.09 -3.62
N TYR A 71 -12.25 8.55 -2.80
CA TYR A 71 -12.86 9.87 -2.90
C TYR A 71 -12.52 10.72 -1.68
N TYR A 72 -12.03 11.92 -1.90
CA TYR A 72 -11.70 12.92 -0.89
C TYR A 72 -12.64 14.11 -1.01
N GLU A 73 -13.21 14.58 0.11
CA GLU A 73 -14.15 15.72 0.10
C GLU A 73 -13.45 17.07 -0.06
N GLY A 74 -12.23 17.20 0.39
CA GLY A 74 -11.45 18.44 0.36
C GLY A 74 -10.50 18.54 -0.84
N ALA A 75 -10.04 19.74 -1.12
CA ALA A 75 -8.92 19.96 -2.02
C ALA A 75 -7.66 19.31 -1.42
N TRP A 76 -6.81 18.77 -2.31
CA TRP A 76 -5.53 18.20 -1.87
C TRP A 76 -4.62 19.28 -1.28
N ASP A 77 -4.14 19.03 -0.06
CA ASP A 77 -3.16 19.86 0.63
C ASP A 77 -1.89 19.04 0.89
N PRO A 78 -0.73 19.43 0.35
CA PRO A 78 0.52 18.70 0.54
C PRO A 78 0.99 18.69 2.00
N LYS A 79 0.48 19.58 2.84
CA LYS A 79 0.84 19.71 4.26
C LYS A 79 -0.09 18.94 5.19
N SER A 80 -1.23 18.46 4.68
CA SER A 80 -2.24 17.77 5.45
C SER A 80 -2.61 16.45 4.79
N VAL A 81 -2.35 15.34 5.48
CA VAL A 81 -2.79 14.02 5.03
C VAL A 81 -4.21 13.80 5.53
N SER A 82 -5.18 13.85 4.62
CA SER A 82 -6.58 13.51 4.91
C SER A 82 -6.87 12.06 4.51
N SER A 83 -7.69 11.39 5.31
CA SER A 83 -8.23 10.09 4.94
C SER A 83 -9.34 10.26 3.90
N PRO A 84 -9.50 9.30 2.95
CA PRO A 84 -10.60 9.36 2.01
C PRO A 84 -11.94 9.24 2.73
N ALA A 85 -12.92 10.00 2.28
CA ALA A 85 -14.29 9.94 2.80
C ALA A 85 -15.01 8.65 2.34
N CYS A 86 -14.70 8.19 1.12
CA CYS A 86 -15.16 6.93 0.58
C CYS A 86 -13.99 6.23 -0.11
N PHE A 87 -13.86 4.92 0.10
CA PHE A 87 -12.87 4.10 -0.58
C PHE A 87 -13.39 2.68 -0.79
N ALA A 88 -12.86 2.02 -1.80
CA ALA A 88 -13.20 0.67 -2.17
C ALA A 88 -11.98 -0.07 -2.67
N PHE A 89 -11.95 -1.38 -2.48
CA PHE A 89 -10.94 -2.28 -2.98
C PHE A 89 -11.62 -3.50 -3.56
N ASP A 90 -11.23 -3.89 -4.76
CA ASP A 90 -11.68 -5.15 -5.34
C ASP A 90 -10.59 -5.71 -6.25
N PRO A 91 -10.24 -7.00 -6.12
CA PRO A 91 -9.29 -7.64 -7.02
C PRO A 91 -9.88 -8.00 -8.39
N ALA A 92 -11.19 -7.93 -8.57
CA ALA A 92 -11.86 -8.49 -9.73
C ALA A 92 -12.32 -7.44 -10.74
N ASP A 93 -13.48 -6.85 -10.55
CA ASP A 93 -14.12 -6.01 -11.56
C ASP A 93 -14.76 -4.78 -10.90
N ASP A 94 -14.63 -3.61 -11.55
CA ASP A 94 -15.26 -2.36 -11.11
C ASP A 94 -16.80 -2.47 -10.99
N ALA A 95 -17.42 -3.38 -11.74
CA ALA A 95 -18.88 -3.54 -11.74
C ALA A 95 -19.45 -3.98 -10.38
N GLU A 96 -18.71 -4.79 -9.64
CA GLU A 96 -19.12 -5.30 -8.33
C GLU A 96 -18.47 -4.57 -7.15
N MET A 97 -17.52 -3.67 -7.44
CA MET A 97 -16.82 -2.93 -6.40
C MET A 97 -17.79 -2.07 -5.60
N ALA A 98 -17.80 -2.25 -4.28
CA ALA A 98 -18.64 -1.50 -3.36
C ALA A 98 -17.77 -0.72 -2.35
N PRO A 99 -18.28 0.39 -1.77
CA PRO A 99 -17.59 1.10 -0.72
C PRO A 99 -17.23 0.19 0.46
N HIS A 100 -16.00 0.29 0.92
CA HIS A 100 -15.54 -0.43 2.10
C HIS A 100 -16.33 -0.01 3.34
N SER A 101 -16.63 -0.94 4.24
CA SER A 101 -17.42 -0.69 5.46
C SER A 101 -16.84 0.38 6.40
N ALA A 102 -15.54 0.63 6.31
CA ALA A 102 -14.87 1.70 7.07
C ALA A 102 -14.91 3.07 6.37
N SER A 103 -15.57 3.21 5.21
CA SER A 103 -15.78 4.51 4.58
C SER A 103 -16.67 5.38 5.47
N THR A 104 -16.22 6.60 5.78
CA THR A 104 -16.98 7.52 6.65
C THR A 104 -18.21 8.11 5.97
N LYS A 105 -18.16 8.25 4.63
CA LYS A 105 -19.25 8.74 3.80
C LYS A 105 -19.31 7.98 2.48
N PRO A 106 -19.91 6.80 2.43
CA PRO A 106 -20.17 6.10 1.18
C PRO A 106 -20.96 6.97 0.21
N GLN A 107 -20.53 7.03 -1.06
CA GLN A 107 -21.13 7.91 -2.06
C GLN A 107 -22.18 7.21 -2.94
N SER A 108 -22.21 5.88 -2.91
CA SER A 108 -23.13 5.01 -3.66
C SER A 108 -23.05 3.59 -3.10
N ASP A 109 -23.99 2.74 -3.45
CA ASP A 109 -23.94 1.31 -3.10
C ASP A 109 -22.90 0.56 -3.92
N THR A 110 -22.61 0.99 -5.17
CA THR A 110 -21.58 0.41 -6.03
C THR A 110 -20.72 1.50 -6.65
N CYS A 111 -19.45 1.19 -6.95
CA CYS A 111 -18.53 2.13 -7.59
C CYS A 111 -18.88 2.37 -9.06
N ALA A 112 -19.43 1.38 -9.75
CA ALA A 112 -19.83 1.48 -11.16
C ALA A 112 -20.90 2.56 -11.41
N THR A 113 -21.87 2.67 -10.50
CA THR A 113 -22.98 3.63 -10.59
C THR A 113 -22.73 4.92 -9.80
N CYS A 114 -21.58 5.02 -9.14
CA CYS A 114 -21.25 6.15 -8.27
C CYS A 114 -21.13 7.46 -9.04
N PRO A 115 -21.87 8.53 -8.68
CA PRO A 115 -21.77 9.84 -9.33
C PRO A 115 -20.35 10.43 -9.31
N LYS A 116 -19.59 10.13 -8.26
CA LYS A 116 -18.20 10.59 -8.10
C LYS A 116 -17.18 9.85 -8.96
N SER A 117 -17.56 8.66 -9.46
CA SER A 117 -16.75 7.85 -10.38
C SER A 117 -17.01 8.16 -11.85
N GLN A 118 -17.93 9.07 -12.18
CA GLN A 118 -18.22 9.48 -13.55
C GLN A 118 -17.22 10.54 -14.03
N TRP A 119 -16.89 10.50 -15.33
CA TRP A 119 -16.08 11.52 -15.95
C TRP A 119 -16.73 12.91 -15.84
N GLY A 120 -15.94 13.94 -15.55
CA GLY A 120 -16.43 15.29 -15.30
C GLY A 120 -16.92 15.54 -13.87
N SER A 121 -16.99 14.51 -13.02
CA SER A 121 -17.49 14.66 -11.64
C SER A 121 -16.57 15.46 -10.71
N ALA A 122 -15.31 15.67 -11.09
CA ALA A 122 -14.38 16.52 -10.32
C ALA A 122 -14.77 18.01 -10.34
N GLY A 123 -15.63 18.40 -11.28
CA GLY A 123 -16.08 19.79 -11.41
C GLY A 123 -15.07 20.71 -12.12
N GLY A 124 -15.47 21.99 -12.27
CA GLY A 124 -14.69 22.98 -13.01
C GLY A 124 -14.61 22.66 -14.50
N THR A 125 -13.49 23.00 -15.13
CA THR A 125 -13.20 22.70 -16.55
C THR A 125 -12.56 21.34 -16.78
N SER A 126 -12.34 20.57 -15.71
CA SER A 126 -11.69 19.27 -15.76
C SER A 126 -12.68 18.17 -16.14
N ASN A 127 -12.32 17.35 -17.12
CA ASN A 127 -13.05 16.10 -17.43
C ASN A 127 -12.61 14.93 -16.54
N ALA A 128 -12.03 15.20 -15.38
CA ALA A 128 -11.56 14.16 -14.47
C ALA A 128 -12.70 13.62 -13.59
N LYS A 129 -12.48 12.41 -13.06
CA LYS A 129 -13.33 11.84 -12.00
C LYS A 129 -12.97 12.45 -10.65
N ALA A 130 -13.95 12.70 -9.78
CA ALA A 130 -13.72 13.11 -8.39
C ALA A 130 -13.16 11.93 -7.56
N CYS A 131 -13.64 10.72 -7.83
CA CYS A 131 -13.10 9.50 -7.27
C CYS A 131 -11.84 9.10 -8.06
N LYS A 132 -10.74 8.86 -7.36
CA LYS A 132 -9.44 8.47 -7.95
C LYS A 132 -9.30 6.96 -7.90
N ASN A 133 -8.83 6.39 -8.98
CA ASN A 133 -8.44 4.98 -9.13
C ASN A 133 -7.00 4.88 -9.63
#